data_0a1507918bee17dcaef7f5821b6d2f68
#
_entry.id   0a1507918bee17dcaef7f5821b6d2f68
#
_cell.length_a   1.000
_cell.length_b   1.000
_cell.length_c   1.000
_cell.angle_alpha   90.00
_cell.angle_beta   90.00
_cell.angle_gamma   90.00
#
_symmetry.space_group_name_H-M   'P 1'
#
loop_
_entity.id
_entity.type
_entity.pdbx_description
1 polymer ?
#
loop_
_entity_poly.entity_id
_entity_poly.type
_entity_poly.pdbx_seq_one_letter_code
_entity_poly.pdbx_strand_id
1 'polypeptide(L)'
;MLNKVSIFLLSLLPISLILGNFAVNLNIIFVNLLLLYQCYKTKNWNWIKDDVFKLFIIFYFYLIINSLVFRYLDIINYTDNAGLIRSLTFIKFILFAYAFRLLVTENKIFDCIIKIWCIIISVVIFDVFFESIFGHNIIGYEY
;
A
#
# COMPACT_ATOMS: atom_id res chain seq x y z
N MET A 1 5.06 21.68 6.09
CA MET A 1 4.65 20.73 7.15
C MET A 1 4.10 19.42 6.55
N LEU A 2 3.24 19.46 5.56
CA LEU A 2 2.69 18.28 4.86
C LEU A 2 3.77 17.35 4.31
N ASN A 3 4.81 17.86 3.66
CA ASN A 3 5.90 17.04 3.10
C ASN A 3 6.61 16.17 4.16
N LYS A 4 6.77 16.67 5.39
CA LYS A 4 7.38 15.88 6.48
C LYS A 4 6.49 14.72 6.92
N VAL A 5 5.18 14.94 7.02
CA VAL A 5 4.21 13.89 7.38
C VAL A 5 4.13 12.84 6.27
N SER A 6 4.14 13.26 5.00
CA SER A 6 4.14 12.35 3.86
C SER A 6 5.39 11.45 3.86
N ILE A 7 6.57 12.05 4.05
CA ILE A 7 7.84 11.31 4.12
C ILE A 7 7.78 10.29 5.26
N PHE A 8 7.31 10.71 6.44
CA PHE A 8 7.20 9.83 7.60
C PHE A 8 6.29 8.64 7.33
N LEU A 9 5.06 8.87 6.85
CA LEU A 9 4.11 7.79 6.57
C LEU A 9 4.61 6.83 5.47
N LEU A 10 5.20 7.36 4.39
CA LEU A 10 5.76 6.53 3.33
C LEU A 10 7.00 5.76 3.79
N SER A 11 7.82 6.33 4.67
CA SER A 11 8.98 5.66 5.25
C SER A 11 8.60 4.52 6.20
N LEU A 12 7.42 4.58 6.83
CA LEU A 12 6.90 3.53 7.69
C LEU A 12 6.41 2.29 6.94
N LEU A 13 6.28 2.34 5.60
CA LEU A 13 5.71 1.25 4.82
C LEU A 13 6.45 -0.09 5.02
N PRO A 14 7.79 -0.19 4.97
CA PRO A 14 8.49 -1.45 5.23
C PRO A 14 8.26 -1.97 6.65
N ILE A 15 8.21 -1.09 7.64
CA ILE A 15 7.91 -1.47 9.04
C ILE A 15 6.48 -2.01 9.12
N SER A 16 5.52 -1.38 8.45
CA SER A 16 4.15 -1.87 8.44
C SER A 16 4.01 -3.25 7.78
N LEU A 17 4.85 -3.56 6.79
CA LEU A 17 4.91 -4.89 6.17
C LEU A 17 5.38 -5.96 7.17
N ILE A 18 6.37 -5.64 8.01
CA ILE A 18 6.86 -6.53 9.07
C ILE A 18 5.79 -6.76 10.14
N LEU A 19 5.06 -5.70 10.53
CA LEU A 19 3.99 -5.76 11.52
C LEU A 19 2.73 -6.49 11.04
N GLY A 20 2.64 -6.79 9.73
CA GLY A 20 1.58 -7.58 9.14
C GLY A 20 0.45 -6.79 8.50
N ASN A 21 -0.54 -7.54 8.00
CA ASN A 21 -1.60 -7.01 7.13
C ASN A 21 -2.42 -5.85 7.72
N PHE A 22 -2.64 -5.85 9.01
CA PHE A 22 -3.40 -4.77 9.66
C PHE A 22 -2.63 -3.44 9.58
N ALA A 23 -1.35 -3.46 9.93
CA ALA A 23 -0.50 -2.27 9.92
C ALA A 23 -0.33 -1.70 8.51
N VAL A 24 -0.16 -2.57 7.50
CA VAL A 24 -0.09 -2.17 6.09
C VAL A 24 -1.37 -1.47 5.65
N ASN A 25 -2.53 -2.07 5.94
CA ASN A 25 -3.81 -1.48 5.57
C ASN A 25 -4.03 -0.12 6.23
N LEU A 26 -3.66 0.01 7.49
CA LEU A 26 -3.77 1.25 8.25
C LEU A 26 -2.85 2.33 7.68
N ASN A 27 -1.61 1.99 7.35
CA ASN A 27 -0.66 2.91 6.71
C ASN A 27 -1.19 3.39 5.34
N ILE A 28 -1.68 2.48 4.49
CA ILE A 28 -2.27 2.82 3.19
C ILE A 28 -3.46 3.79 3.36
N ILE A 29 -4.32 3.56 4.34
CA ILE A 29 -5.46 4.44 4.62
C ILE A 29 -4.97 5.85 5.01
N PHE A 30 -3.98 5.95 5.91
CA PHE A 30 -3.44 7.25 6.29
C PHE A 30 -2.80 8.01 5.13
N VAL A 31 -2.04 7.33 4.27
CA VAL A 31 -1.45 7.94 3.08
C VAL A 31 -2.54 8.43 2.12
N ASN A 32 -3.61 7.64 1.92
CA ASN A 32 -4.74 8.02 1.09
C ASN A 32 -5.51 9.24 1.66
N LEU A 33 -5.75 9.25 2.97
CA LEU A 33 -6.38 10.40 3.64
C LEU A 33 -5.53 11.67 3.49
N LEU A 34 -4.21 11.53 3.58
CA LEU A 34 -3.29 12.64 3.39
C LEU A 34 -3.33 13.18 1.96
N LEU A 35 -3.40 12.30 0.95
CA LEU A 35 -3.63 12.70 -0.44
C LEU A 35 -4.93 13.49 -0.59
N LEU A 36 -6.05 12.95 -0.10
CA LEU A 36 -7.35 13.59 -0.20
C LEU A 36 -7.37 14.96 0.50
N TYR A 37 -6.77 15.04 1.68
CA TYR A 37 -6.60 16.30 2.40
C TYR A 37 -5.80 17.33 1.59
N GLN A 38 -4.71 16.89 0.96
CA GLN A 38 -3.89 17.76 0.11
C GLN A 38 -4.67 18.24 -1.11
N CYS A 39 -5.37 17.34 -1.80
CA CYS A 39 -6.22 17.68 -2.94
C CYS A 39 -7.33 18.66 -2.55
N TYR A 40 -7.96 18.46 -1.39
CA TYR A 40 -8.97 19.37 -0.86
C TYR A 40 -8.40 20.77 -0.60
N LYS A 41 -7.23 20.85 0.05
CA LYS A 41 -6.56 22.10 0.40
C LYS A 41 -6.08 22.87 -0.84
N THR A 42 -5.49 22.17 -1.81
CA THR A 42 -4.94 22.79 -3.04
C THR A 42 -5.99 22.96 -4.14
N LYS A 43 -7.18 22.38 -3.96
CA LYS A 43 -8.24 22.29 -4.99
C LYS A 43 -7.76 21.68 -6.31
N ASN A 44 -6.68 20.92 -6.28
CA ASN A 44 -6.08 20.30 -7.44
C ASN A 44 -6.48 18.82 -7.55
N TRP A 45 -7.44 18.56 -8.45
CA TRP A 45 -7.95 17.21 -8.76
C TRP A 45 -7.59 16.76 -10.18
N ASN A 46 -6.57 17.38 -10.78
CA ASN A 46 -6.19 17.10 -12.17
C ASN A 46 -5.75 15.66 -12.42
N TRP A 47 -5.23 14.98 -11.38
CA TRP A 47 -4.83 13.59 -11.47
C TRP A 47 -6.00 12.63 -11.80
N ILE A 48 -7.26 13.01 -11.51
CA ILE A 48 -8.45 12.21 -11.88
C ILE A 48 -8.64 12.20 -13.41
N LYS A 49 -8.13 13.20 -14.10
CA LYS A 49 -8.20 13.31 -15.56
C LYS A 49 -7.07 12.57 -16.28
N ASP A 50 -6.08 12.08 -15.54
CA ASP A 50 -4.95 11.33 -16.07
C ASP A 50 -5.43 10.02 -16.72
N ASP A 51 -4.94 9.73 -17.92
CA ASP A 51 -5.35 8.55 -18.68
C ASP A 51 -4.92 7.25 -17.98
N VAL A 52 -3.79 7.28 -17.26
CA VAL A 52 -3.35 6.15 -16.43
C VAL A 52 -4.36 5.89 -15.30
N PHE A 53 -4.89 6.94 -14.67
CA PHE A 53 -5.93 6.79 -13.65
C PHE A 53 -7.21 6.18 -14.22
N LYS A 54 -7.65 6.66 -15.38
CA LYS A 54 -8.83 6.10 -16.06
C LYS A 54 -8.64 4.61 -16.36
N LEU A 55 -7.45 4.21 -16.82
CA LEU A 55 -7.13 2.81 -17.07
C LEU A 55 -7.20 1.97 -15.80
N PHE A 56 -6.67 2.47 -14.66
CA PHE A 56 -6.81 1.79 -13.37
C PHE A 56 -8.27 1.68 -12.91
N ILE A 57 -9.09 2.69 -13.16
CA ILE A 57 -10.53 2.65 -12.85
C ILE A 57 -11.26 1.63 -13.73
N ILE A 58 -10.94 1.55 -15.03
CA ILE A 58 -11.49 0.50 -15.91
C ILE A 58 -11.11 -0.90 -15.38
N PHE A 59 -9.85 -1.09 -15.02
CA PHE A 59 -9.38 -2.35 -14.44
C PHE A 59 -10.09 -2.67 -13.12
N TYR A 60 -10.34 -1.67 -12.28
CA TYR A 60 -11.10 -1.82 -11.04
C TYR A 60 -12.53 -2.31 -11.29
N PHE A 61 -13.24 -1.72 -12.25
CA PHE A 61 -14.56 -2.18 -12.64
C PHE A 61 -14.53 -3.59 -13.21
N TYR A 62 -13.53 -3.94 -14.01
CA TYR A 62 -13.33 -5.31 -14.48
C TYR A 62 -13.21 -6.32 -13.31
N LEU A 63 -12.43 -6.00 -12.28
CA LEU A 63 -12.29 -6.86 -11.09
C LEU A 63 -13.63 -7.05 -10.37
N ILE A 64 -14.43 -5.99 -10.22
CA ILE A 64 -15.75 -6.07 -9.59
C ILE A 64 -16.70 -6.94 -10.43
N ILE A 65 -16.78 -6.69 -11.73
CA ILE A 65 -17.66 -7.45 -12.63
C ILE A 65 -17.27 -8.93 -12.61
N ASN A 66 -15.97 -9.22 -12.72
CA ASN A 66 -15.46 -10.59 -12.67
C ASN A 66 -15.83 -11.29 -11.35
N SER A 67 -15.68 -10.60 -10.23
CA SER A 67 -16.07 -11.12 -8.91
C SER A 67 -17.58 -11.38 -8.79
N LEU A 68 -18.42 -10.53 -9.39
CA LEU A 68 -19.86 -10.69 -9.42
C LEU A 68 -20.28 -11.87 -10.32
N VAL A 69 -19.65 -11.99 -11.50
CA VAL A 69 -19.93 -13.11 -12.44
C VAL A 69 -19.57 -14.45 -11.79
N PHE A 70 -18.40 -14.56 -11.16
CA PHE A 70 -18.02 -15.80 -10.45
C PHE A 70 -18.99 -16.15 -9.33
N ARG A 71 -19.49 -15.16 -8.61
CA ARG A 71 -20.50 -15.35 -7.57
C ARG A 71 -21.84 -15.82 -8.14
N TYR A 72 -22.26 -15.25 -9.27
CA TYR A 72 -23.55 -15.56 -9.89
C TYR A 72 -23.58 -16.96 -10.53
N LEU A 73 -22.47 -17.40 -11.11
CA LEU A 73 -22.37 -18.67 -11.82
C LEU A 73 -22.26 -19.89 -10.88
N ASP A 74 -22.12 -19.68 -9.56
CA ASP A 74 -22.02 -20.70 -8.52
C ASP A 74 -21.07 -21.89 -8.88
N ILE A 75 -20.04 -21.57 -9.70
CA ILE A 75 -19.09 -22.54 -10.28
C ILE A 75 -18.31 -23.29 -9.20
N ILE A 76 -18.22 -22.70 -8.02
CA ILE A 76 -17.64 -23.31 -6.83
C ILE A 76 -18.61 -22.95 -5.72
N ASN A 77 -19.08 -23.86 -4.91
CA ASN A 77 -19.98 -23.70 -3.74
C ASN A 77 -19.49 -22.61 -2.75
N TYR A 78 -19.14 -21.45 -3.26
CA TYR A 78 -18.54 -20.32 -2.55
C TYR A 78 -19.66 -19.36 -2.14
N THR A 79 -20.32 -19.67 -1.04
CA THR A 79 -21.25 -18.73 -0.35
C THR A 79 -20.51 -17.52 0.21
N ASP A 80 -19.16 -17.45 0.08
CA ASP A 80 -18.33 -16.43 0.70
C ASP A 80 -18.23 -15.17 -0.17
N ASN A 81 -18.60 -14.03 0.43
CA ASN A 81 -18.47 -12.70 -0.17
C ASN A 81 -17.02 -12.19 -0.21
N ALA A 82 -16.04 -12.98 0.21
CA ALA A 82 -14.64 -12.55 0.36
C ALA A 82 -14.04 -12.03 -0.95
N GLY A 83 -14.35 -12.66 -2.09
CA GLY A 83 -13.89 -12.22 -3.40
C GLY A 83 -14.38 -10.82 -3.76
N LEU A 84 -15.68 -10.58 -3.54
CA LEU A 84 -16.29 -9.27 -3.82
C LEU A 84 -15.77 -8.19 -2.87
N ILE A 85 -15.60 -8.50 -1.59
CA ILE A 85 -15.03 -7.56 -0.61
C ILE A 85 -13.58 -7.19 -1.00
N ARG A 86 -12.79 -8.17 -1.43
CA ARG A 86 -11.40 -7.94 -1.88
C ARG A 86 -11.37 -7.06 -3.12
N SER A 87 -12.22 -7.31 -4.12
CA SER A 87 -12.28 -6.47 -5.32
C SER A 87 -12.74 -5.05 -5.01
N LEU A 88 -13.74 -4.86 -4.16
CA LEU A 88 -14.18 -3.53 -3.72
C LEU A 88 -13.09 -2.78 -2.95
N THR A 89 -12.37 -3.46 -2.08
CA THR A 89 -11.31 -2.84 -1.29
C THR A 89 -10.04 -2.52 -2.11
N PHE A 90 -9.93 -3.04 -3.35
CA PHE A 90 -8.78 -2.79 -4.21
C PHE A 90 -8.57 -1.31 -4.57
N ILE A 91 -9.63 -0.50 -4.55
CA ILE A 91 -9.57 0.94 -4.82
C ILE A 91 -8.54 1.66 -3.93
N LYS A 92 -8.33 1.20 -2.69
CA LYS A 92 -7.34 1.80 -1.78
C LYS A 92 -5.92 1.72 -2.31
N PHE A 93 -5.58 0.65 -3.06
CA PHE A 93 -4.24 0.48 -3.65
C PHE A 93 -4.03 1.39 -4.86
N ILE A 94 -5.08 1.62 -5.66
CA ILE A 94 -5.05 2.59 -6.76
C ILE A 94 -4.81 4.00 -6.20
N LEU A 95 -5.57 4.38 -5.18
CA LEU A 95 -5.39 5.67 -4.52
C LEU A 95 -4.00 5.80 -3.90
N PHE A 96 -3.47 4.73 -3.30
CA PHE A 96 -2.14 4.71 -2.72
C PHE A 96 -1.04 4.92 -3.77
N ALA A 97 -1.13 4.25 -4.94
CA ALA A 97 -0.18 4.43 -6.03
C ALA A 97 -0.14 5.90 -6.50
N TYR A 98 -1.31 6.54 -6.61
CA TYR A 98 -1.40 7.96 -6.93
C TYR A 98 -0.92 8.86 -5.79
N ALA A 99 -1.22 8.51 -4.55
CA ALA A 99 -0.71 9.22 -3.38
C ALA A 99 0.83 9.21 -3.37
N PHE A 100 1.44 8.06 -3.62
CA PHE A 100 2.89 7.96 -3.72
C PHE A 100 3.45 8.89 -4.81
N ARG A 101 2.89 8.82 -6.03
CA ARG A 101 3.31 9.68 -7.15
C ARG A 101 3.18 11.17 -6.86
N LEU A 102 2.08 11.59 -6.21
CA LEU A 102 1.78 13.01 -5.97
C LEU A 102 2.46 13.58 -4.73
N LEU A 103 2.72 12.75 -3.72
CA LEU A 103 3.38 13.16 -2.49
C LEU A 103 4.91 13.19 -2.63
N VAL A 104 5.45 12.36 -3.55
CA VAL A 104 6.88 12.27 -3.84
C VAL A 104 7.20 13.07 -5.10
N THR A 105 7.13 14.38 -5.00
CA THR A 105 7.36 15.28 -6.15
C THR A 105 8.83 15.64 -6.38
N GLU A 106 9.66 15.55 -5.35
CA GLU A 106 11.07 15.93 -5.40
C GLU A 106 11.98 14.70 -5.33
N ASN A 107 12.99 14.63 -6.19
CA ASN A 107 13.99 13.55 -6.17
C ASN A 107 14.64 13.38 -4.79
N LYS A 108 14.88 14.47 -4.08
CA LYS A 108 15.45 14.44 -2.72
C LYS A 108 14.56 13.71 -1.71
N ILE A 109 13.24 13.85 -1.84
CA ILE A 109 12.26 13.17 -0.99
C ILE A 109 12.27 11.68 -1.32
N PHE A 110 12.25 11.34 -2.60
CA PHE A 110 12.34 9.97 -3.08
C PHE A 110 13.61 9.28 -2.56
N ASP A 111 14.77 9.90 -2.74
CA ASP A 111 16.05 9.37 -2.26
C ASP A 111 16.07 9.16 -0.74
N CYS A 112 15.46 10.07 0.01
CA CYS A 112 15.34 9.93 1.46
C CYS A 112 14.50 8.71 1.85
N ILE A 113 13.34 8.53 1.21
CA ILE A 113 12.45 7.38 1.46
C ILE A 113 13.17 6.08 1.12
N ILE A 114 13.80 6.01 -0.05
CA ILE A 114 14.54 4.81 -0.49
C ILE A 114 15.69 4.47 0.46
N LYS A 115 16.45 5.46 0.92
CA LYS A 115 17.52 5.22 1.91
C LYS A 115 16.96 4.60 3.19
N ILE A 116 15.86 5.13 3.71
CA ILE A 116 15.22 4.58 4.92
C ILE A 116 14.75 3.15 4.67
N TRP A 117 14.11 2.89 3.52
CA TRP A 117 13.67 1.54 3.14
C TRP A 117 14.83 0.56 3.02
N CYS A 118 15.94 0.98 2.39
CA CYS A 118 17.15 0.14 2.28
C CYS A 118 17.71 -0.21 3.66
N ILE A 119 17.75 0.74 4.59
CA ILE A 119 18.23 0.48 5.96
C ILE A 119 17.32 -0.54 6.66
N ILE A 120 16.00 -0.34 6.62
CA ILE A 120 15.05 -1.25 7.29
C ILE A 120 15.14 -2.66 6.69
N ILE A 121 15.12 -2.76 5.36
CA ILE A 121 15.23 -4.05 4.65
C ILE A 121 16.56 -4.73 4.97
N SER A 122 17.67 -4.00 5.02
CA SER A 122 18.97 -4.54 5.38
C SER A 122 18.99 -5.13 6.80
N VAL A 123 18.35 -4.45 7.76
CA VAL A 123 18.22 -4.96 9.15
C VAL A 123 17.39 -6.25 9.16
N VAL A 124 16.30 -6.31 8.41
CA VAL A 124 15.47 -7.54 8.32
C VAL A 124 16.24 -8.68 7.68
N ILE A 125 16.96 -8.43 6.59
CA ILE A 125 17.80 -9.45 5.94
C ILE A 125 18.86 -9.96 6.91
N PHE A 126 19.50 -9.04 7.64
CA PHE A 126 20.50 -9.42 8.65
C PHE A 126 19.89 -10.28 9.75
N ASP A 127 18.71 -9.96 10.26
CA ASP A 127 18.00 -10.74 11.27
C ASP A 127 17.68 -12.15 10.77
N VAL A 128 17.19 -12.31 9.54
CA VAL A 128 16.93 -13.61 8.92
C VAL A 128 18.22 -14.44 8.77
N PHE A 129 19.33 -13.83 8.37
CA PHE A 129 20.61 -14.52 8.31
C PHE A 129 21.10 -14.94 9.70
N PHE A 130 20.97 -14.07 10.68
CA PHE A 130 21.32 -14.34 12.06
C PHE A 130 20.52 -15.53 12.61
N GLU A 131 19.20 -15.52 12.40
CA GLU A 131 18.30 -16.61 12.78
C GLU A 131 18.68 -17.93 12.11
N SER A 132 19.04 -17.91 10.83
CA SER A 132 19.47 -19.10 10.09
C SER A 132 20.75 -19.74 10.66
N ILE A 133 21.63 -18.96 11.28
CA ILE A 133 22.89 -19.42 11.83
C ILE A 133 22.75 -19.85 13.30
N PHE A 134 22.00 -19.08 14.09
CA PHE A 134 21.95 -19.25 15.55
C PHE A 134 20.67 -19.94 16.06
N GLY A 135 19.66 -20.14 15.18
CA GLY A 135 18.38 -20.78 15.52
C GLY A 135 17.39 -19.86 16.29
N HIS A 136 17.74 -18.61 16.50
CA HIS A 136 16.89 -17.61 17.13
C HIS A 136 17.13 -16.24 16.48
N ASN A 137 16.11 -15.37 16.47
CA ASN A 137 16.26 -14.03 15.96
C ASN A 137 17.07 -13.12 16.92
N ILE A 138 17.43 -11.90 16.50
CA ILE A 138 18.23 -10.95 17.31
C ILE A 138 17.54 -10.62 18.65
N ILE A 139 16.20 -10.72 18.72
CA ILE A 139 15.40 -10.45 19.93
C ILE A 139 15.33 -11.69 20.86
N GLY A 140 15.78 -12.89 20.38
CA GLY A 140 15.85 -14.11 21.17
C GLY A 140 14.59 -15.00 21.10
N TYR A 141 13.69 -14.78 20.12
CA TYR A 141 12.59 -15.70 19.87
C TYR A 141 13.10 -16.92 19.07
N GLU A 142 12.85 -18.12 19.59
CA GLU A 142 13.01 -19.40 18.89
C GLU A 142 11.73 -19.73 18.14
N TYR A 143 11.86 -20.25 16.91
CA TYR A 143 10.74 -20.78 16.11
C TYR A 143 10.72 -22.30 16.16
#